data_29f4ab10cf3c99149723e7145dcbc846
#
_entry.id   29f4ab10cf3c99149723e7145dcbc846
#
_cell.length_a   1.000
_cell.length_b   1.000
_cell.length_c   1.000
_cell.angle_alpha   90.00
_cell.angle_beta   90.00
_cell.angle_gamma   90.00
#
_symmetry.space_group_name_H-M   'P 1'
#
loop_
_entity.id
_entity.type
_entity.pdbx_description
1 polymer ?
#
loop_
_entity_poly.entity_id
_entity_poly.type
_entity_poly.pdbx_seq_one_letter_code
_entity_poly.pdbx_strand_id
1 'polypeptide(L)'
;LTGEPGRVPVRVGVSIGDTLAALHGTIGVLTALYHRKVNGGQGQVIDVALHEAVFNVMESLIPEYSAFGVVREAAGSALPGIAPSNAYPCQDGWVLVAGNGDSIFKRLMDTIGRPDLGAAPDLADNAGRVARVQELDAAIGAWSAQRTVQQVLDALGNARVPAGKVYTAKDIAEDPHYRARDMLLSQTTRDGFTVQVPGIVPKLSATPGTIRSSAPHLG
;
A
#
# COMPACT_ATOMS: atom_id res chain seq x y z
N LEU A 1 0.14 14.14 -5.59
CA LEU A 1 0.90 12.93 -5.99
C LEU A 1 0.01 11.83 -6.58
N THR A 2 -1.28 11.77 -6.17
CA THR A 2 -2.21 10.73 -6.64
C THR A 2 -2.82 11.15 -7.97
N GLY A 3 -2.63 10.35 -9.00
CA GLY A 3 -3.13 10.59 -10.35
C GLY A 3 -2.18 10.10 -11.44
N GLU A 4 -2.63 10.18 -12.69
CA GLU A 4 -1.82 9.89 -13.86
C GLU A 4 -0.96 11.10 -14.25
N PRO A 5 0.25 10.88 -14.79
CA PRO A 5 1.12 11.96 -15.26
C PRO A 5 0.40 12.90 -16.24
N GLY A 6 0.51 14.21 -16.00
CA GLY A 6 -0.10 15.23 -16.86
C GLY A 6 -1.63 15.29 -16.85
N ARG A 7 -2.29 14.52 -15.97
CA ARG A 7 -3.75 14.54 -15.81
C ARG A 7 -4.16 15.33 -14.57
N VAL A 8 -5.46 15.59 -14.45
CA VAL A 8 -6.03 16.22 -13.25
C VAL A 8 -5.74 15.34 -12.04
N PRO A 9 -5.25 15.91 -10.93
CA PRO A 9 -5.05 15.16 -9.70
C PRO A 9 -6.34 14.46 -9.25
N VAL A 10 -6.22 13.23 -8.78
CA VAL A 10 -7.36 12.45 -8.29
C VAL A 10 -7.32 12.31 -6.78
N ARG A 11 -8.51 12.22 -6.19
CA ARG A 11 -8.64 11.95 -4.75
C ARG A 11 -8.38 10.47 -4.49
N VAL A 12 -7.70 10.16 -3.38
CA VAL A 12 -7.67 8.79 -2.85
C VAL A 12 -9.09 8.33 -2.53
N GLY A 13 -9.45 7.10 -2.89
CA GLY A 13 -10.82 6.57 -2.80
C GLY A 13 -11.37 6.36 -1.39
N VAL A 14 -10.56 6.64 -0.35
CA VAL A 14 -10.93 6.56 1.07
C VAL A 14 -10.60 7.86 1.80
N SER A 15 -11.17 8.07 2.99
CA SER A 15 -10.88 9.24 3.84
C SER A 15 -9.53 9.09 4.55
N ILE A 16 -8.43 9.08 3.78
CA ILE A 16 -7.09 8.81 4.30
C ILE A 16 -6.63 9.87 5.33
N GLY A 17 -6.98 11.14 5.12
CA GLY A 17 -6.64 12.22 6.05
C GLY A 17 -7.28 12.02 7.42
N ASP A 18 -8.56 11.70 7.45
CA ASP A 18 -9.31 11.41 8.69
C ASP A 18 -8.71 10.19 9.41
N THR A 19 -8.42 9.13 8.67
CA THR A 19 -7.82 7.91 9.20
C THR A 19 -6.45 8.16 9.81
N LEU A 20 -5.58 8.91 9.12
CA LEU A 20 -4.24 9.24 9.62
C LEU A 20 -4.32 10.13 10.85
N ALA A 21 -5.18 11.14 10.86
CA ALA A 21 -5.39 12.00 12.04
C ALA A 21 -5.92 11.19 13.23
N ALA A 22 -6.84 10.26 13.02
CA ALA A 22 -7.34 9.38 14.08
C ALA A 22 -6.23 8.48 14.65
N LEU A 23 -5.36 7.93 13.79
CA LEU A 23 -4.21 7.13 14.24
C LEU A 23 -3.20 7.97 15.03
N HIS A 24 -2.84 9.17 14.55
CA HIS A 24 -1.95 10.09 15.27
C HIS A 24 -2.57 10.53 16.61
N GLY A 25 -3.87 10.84 16.63
CA GLY A 25 -4.60 11.15 17.85
C GLY A 25 -4.58 10.00 18.85
N THR A 26 -4.78 8.78 18.40
CA THR A 26 -4.71 7.57 19.25
C THR A 26 -3.31 7.40 19.84
N ILE A 27 -2.26 7.54 19.04
CA ILE A 27 -0.86 7.50 19.50
C ILE A 27 -0.61 8.60 20.52
N GLY A 28 -1.05 9.82 20.25
CA GLY A 28 -0.92 10.97 21.16
C GLY A 28 -1.59 10.71 22.51
N VAL A 29 -2.84 10.21 22.51
CA VAL A 29 -3.58 9.86 23.73
C VAL A 29 -2.85 8.79 24.54
N LEU A 30 -2.41 7.70 23.91
CA LEU A 30 -1.67 6.63 24.58
C LEU A 30 -0.35 7.12 25.16
N THR A 31 0.38 7.96 24.43
CA THR A 31 1.63 8.59 24.89
C THR A 31 1.39 9.51 26.08
N ALA A 32 0.35 10.34 26.04
CA ALA A 32 0.00 11.23 27.15
C ALA A 32 -0.43 10.46 28.40
N LEU A 33 -1.20 9.38 28.24
CA LEU A 33 -1.60 8.50 29.35
C LEU A 33 -0.39 7.79 29.96
N TYR A 34 0.52 7.31 29.13
CA TYR A 34 1.76 6.68 29.60
C TYR A 34 2.63 7.67 30.37
N HIS A 35 2.86 8.88 29.82
CA HIS A 35 3.58 9.95 30.49
C HIS A 35 2.97 10.27 31.86
N ARG A 36 1.65 10.46 31.92
CA ARG A 36 0.94 10.74 33.18
C ARG A 36 1.14 9.63 34.21
N LYS A 37 1.09 8.37 33.78
CA LYS A 37 1.23 7.22 34.68
C LYS A 37 2.67 7.03 35.19
N VAL A 38 3.66 7.15 34.31
CA VAL A 38 5.06 6.82 34.61
C VAL A 38 5.79 7.97 35.29
N ASN A 39 5.55 9.21 34.83
CA ASN A 39 6.27 10.37 35.31
C ASN A 39 5.49 11.20 36.35
N GLY A 40 4.35 10.70 36.84
CA GLY A 40 3.50 11.42 37.81
C GLY A 40 2.96 12.75 37.27
N GLY A 41 2.96 12.92 35.96
CA GLY A 41 2.59 14.16 35.27
C GLY A 41 1.09 14.47 35.29
N GLN A 42 0.76 15.68 34.92
CA GLN A 42 -0.60 16.13 34.69
C GLN A 42 -1.06 15.71 33.29
N GLY A 43 -2.35 15.84 33.01
CA GLY A 43 -2.91 15.71 31.68
C GLY A 43 -2.43 16.85 30.77
N GLN A 44 -2.53 16.64 29.46
CA GLN A 44 -2.12 17.63 28.46
C GLN A 44 -3.12 17.64 27.29
N VAL A 45 -3.14 18.74 26.56
CA VAL A 45 -3.88 18.86 25.31
C VAL A 45 -3.11 18.17 24.20
N ILE A 46 -3.82 17.50 23.33
CA ILE A 46 -3.28 16.85 22.13
C ILE A 46 -3.95 17.54 20.95
N ASP A 47 -3.16 18.21 20.12
CA ASP A 47 -3.59 18.87 18.90
C ASP A 47 -3.15 18.04 17.69
N VAL A 48 -4.08 17.76 16.78
CA VAL A 48 -3.83 16.97 15.56
C VAL A 48 -4.60 17.58 14.39
N ALA A 49 -3.88 18.14 13.44
CA ALA A 49 -4.48 18.66 12.22
C ALA A 49 -4.47 17.60 11.10
N LEU A 50 -5.55 17.51 10.33
CA LEU A 50 -5.71 16.56 9.22
C LEU A 50 -4.56 16.64 8.21
N HIS A 51 -4.20 17.86 7.79
CA HIS A 51 -3.16 18.07 6.79
C HIS A 51 -1.75 17.74 7.30
N GLU A 52 -1.48 17.97 8.60
CA GLU A 52 -0.19 17.62 9.21
C GLU A 52 -0.03 16.09 9.32
N ALA A 53 -1.11 15.38 9.65
CA ALA A 53 -1.11 13.93 9.70
C ALA A 53 -0.83 13.31 8.31
N VAL A 54 -1.40 13.88 7.24
CA VAL A 54 -1.08 13.47 5.86
C VAL A 54 0.36 13.83 5.51
N PHE A 55 0.80 15.05 5.83
CA PHE A 55 2.14 15.51 5.55
C PHE A 55 3.21 14.64 6.21
N ASN A 56 2.99 14.17 7.42
CA ASN A 56 3.92 13.34 8.17
C ASN A 56 4.25 12.00 7.47
N VAL A 57 3.37 11.50 6.60
CA VAL A 57 3.56 10.24 5.87
C VAL A 57 3.96 10.43 4.40
N MET A 58 4.34 11.64 4.00
CA MET A 58 4.74 11.94 2.62
C MET A 58 6.22 11.66 2.33
N GLU A 59 6.88 10.86 3.16
CA GLU A 59 8.26 10.38 2.97
C GLU A 59 9.25 11.53 2.71
N SER A 60 10.08 11.39 1.66
CA SER A 60 11.15 12.32 1.29
C SER A 60 10.71 13.53 0.44
N LEU A 61 9.40 13.75 0.26
CA LEU A 61 8.87 14.83 -0.60
C LEU A 61 9.51 16.21 -0.32
N ILE A 62 9.54 16.62 0.93
CA ILE A 62 10.11 17.92 1.33
C ILE A 62 11.65 17.89 1.39
N PRO A 63 12.32 16.87 1.92
CA PRO A 63 13.76 16.73 1.79
C PRO A 63 14.27 16.82 0.35
N GLU A 64 13.63 16.17 -0.61
CA GLU A 64 14.01 16.22 -2.03
C GLU A 64 13.84 17.64 -2.61
N TYR A 65 12.72 18.29 -2.32
CA TYR A 65 12.51 19.68 -2.75
C TYR A 65 13.53 20.63 -2.11
N SER A 66 13.77 20.49 -0.81
CA SER A 66 14.69 21.36 -0.08
C SER A 66 16.15 21.22 -0.52
N ALA A 67 16.59 19.97 -0.78
CA ALA A 67 17.98 19.68 -1.13
C ALA A 67 18.27 19.88 -2.63
N PHE A 68 17.31 19.55 -3.49
CA PHE A 68 17.54 19.41 -4.93
C PHE A 68 16.55 20.21 -5.80
N GLY A 69 15.56 20.89 -5.22
CA GLY A 69 14.50 21.60 -5.95
C GLY A 69 13.54 20.67 -6.71
N VAL A 70 13.54 19.35 -6.39
CA VAL A 70 12.71 18.38 -7.08
C VAL A 70 11.26 18.51 -6.64
N VAL A 71 10.37 18.77 -7.59
CA VAL A 71 8.92 18.76 -7.38
C VAL A 71 8.38 17.42 -7.88
N ARG A 72 7.89 16.57 -6.95
CA ARG A 72 7.25 15.30 -7.33
C ARG A 72 5.90 15.55 -7.97
N GLU A 73 5.69 14.96 -9.12
CA GLU A 73 4.42 14.94 -9.84
C GLU A 73 3.68 13.61 -9.62
N ALA A 74 2.46 13.53 -10.15
CA ALA A 74 1.71 12.28 -10.19
C ALA A 74 2.39 11.27 -11.11
N ALA A 75 2.52 10.01 -10.65
CA ALA A 75 3.26 8.95 -11.34
C ALA A 75 2.40 7.70 -11.62
N GLY A 76 1.07 7.82 -11.60
CA GLY A 76 0.19 6.66 -11.72
C GLY A 76 0.37 5.69 -10.57
N SER A 77 0.60 4.43 -10.90
CA SER A 77 0.90 3.36 -9.94
C SER A 77 2.40 3.11 -9.73
N ALA A 78 3.26 3.84 -10.43
CA ALA A 78 4.71 3.75 -10.25
C ALA A 78 5.17 4.44 -8.96
N LEU A 79 6.24 3.91 -8.37
CA LEU A 79 6.93 4.56 -7.26
C LEU A 79 8.12 5.35 -7.82
N PRO A 80 8.09 6.69 -7.80
CA PRO A 80 9.18 7.51 -8.33
C PRO A 80 10.52 7.19 -7.69
N GLY A 81 11.57 7.11 -8.51
CA GLY A 81 12.93 6.85 -8.05
C GLY A 81 13.24 5.37 -7.75
N ILE A 82 12.30 4.45 -7.96
CA ILE A 82 12.48 3.01 -7.75
C ILE A 82 11.96 2.24 -8.96
N ALA A 83 12.77 1.39 -9.59
CA ALA A 83 12.41 0.66 -10.79
C ALA A 83 12.95 -0.79 -10.82
N PRO A 84 12.14 -1.74 -11.36
CA PRO A 84 10.72 -1.62 -11.64
C PRO A 84 9.87 -1.75 -10.37
N SER A 85 8.88 -0.86 -10.22
CA SER A 85 7.87 -0.94 -9.14
C SER A 85 6.60 -0.26 -9.66
N ASN A 86 5.64 -1.06 -10.18
CA ASN A 86 4.46 -0.54 -10.85
C ASN A 86 3.32 -1.57 -10.87
N ALA A 87 2.13 -1.13 -11.31
CA ALA A 87 1.01 -2.01 -11.63
C ALA A 87 0.99 -2.35 -13.13
N TYR A 88 0.77 -3.63 -13.44
CA TYR A 88 0.75 -4.12 -14.82
C TYR A 88 -0.56 -4.84 -15.13
N PRO A 89 -1.10 -4.66 -16.37
CA PRO A 89 -2.33 -5.31 -16.76
C PRO A 89 -2.15 -6.81 -16.95
N CYS A 90 -3.19 -7.57 -16.59
CA CYS A 90 -3.36 -8.98 -16.92
C CYS A 90 -4.66 -9.15 -17.71
N GLN A 91 -4.96 -10.37 -18.19
CA GLN A 91 -6.19 -10.66 -18.92
C GLN A 91 -7.47 -10.44 -18.10
N ASP A 92 -7.39 -10.62 -16.78
CA ASP A 92 -8.51 -10.63 -15.85
C ASP A 92 -8.33 -9.67 -14.66
N GLY A 93 -7.39 -8.74 -14.74
CA GLY A 93 -7.14 -7.77 -13.67
C GLY A 93 -5.78 -7.12 -13.73
N TRP A 94 -5.25 -6.74 -12.57
CA TRP A 94 -3.98 -6.03 -12.42
C TRP A 94 -3.12 -6.67 -11.34
N VAL A 95 -1.80 -6.64 -11.55
CA VAL A 95 -0.81 -7.04 -10.55
C VAL A 95 0.14 -5.90 -10.25
N LEU A 96 0.49 -5.74 -8.97
CA LEU A 96 1.62 -4.93 -8.55
C LEU A 96 2.87 -5.82 -8.55
N VAL A 97 3.96 -5.33 -9.12
CA VAL A 97 5.26 -6.03 -9.10
C VAL A 97 6.32 -5.11 -8.52
N ALA A 98 7.06 -5.59 -7.53
CA ALA A 98 8.19 -4.90 -6.91
C ALA A 98 9.49 -5.65 -7.23
N GLY A 99 10.07 -5.32 -8.39
CA GLY A 99 11.28 -5.97 -8.92
C GLY A 99 12.58 -5.19 -8.71
N ASN A 100 12.61 -4.25 -7.79
CA ASN A 100 13.65 -3.23 -7.68
C ASN A 100 14.96 -3.67 -7.00
N GLY A 101 14.98 -4.77 -6.25
CA GLY A 101 16.22 -5.33 -5.69
C GLY A 101 17.07 -6.00 -6.78
N ASP A 102 18.40 -5.81 -6.80
CA ASP A 102 19.25 -6.23 -7.91
C ASP A 102 19.12 -7.72 -8.25
N SER A 103 19.11 -8.58 -7.23
CA SER A 103 18.91 -10.01 -7.44
C SER A 103 17.46 -10.36 -7.81
N ILE A 104 16.50 -9.56 -7.36
CA ILE A 104 15.08 -9.72 -7.70
C ILE A 104 14.86 -9.31 -9.14
N PHE A 105 15.46 -8.21 -9.57
CA PHE A 105 15.42 -7.72 -10.95
C PHE A 105 15.89 -8.78 -11.95
N LYS A 106 17.02 -9.41 -11.70
CA LYS A 106 17.54 -10.50 -12.57
C LYS A 106 16.53 -11.64 -12.70
N ARG A 107 15.99 -12.12 -11.56
CA ARG A 107 14.99 -13.19 -11.57
C ARG A 107 13.69 -12.77 -12.28
N LEU A 108 13.27 -11.52 -12.13
CA LEU A 108 12.14 -10.97 -12.86
C LEU A 108 12.38 -11.01 -14.36
N MET A 109 13.52 -10.50 -14.82
CA MET A 109 13.87 -10.47 -16.25
C MET A 109 13.99 -11.88 -16.84
N ASP A 110 14.60 -12.81 -16.14
CA ASP A 110 14.63 -14.22 -16.54
C ASP A 110 13.22 -14.81 -16.66
N THR A 111 12.35 -14.53 -15.70
CA THR A 111 10.96 -15.05 -15.66
C THR A 111 10.12 -14.53 -16.83
N ILE A 112 10.29 -13.27 -17.21
CA ILE A 112 9.55 -12.68 -18.34
C ILE A 112 10.17 -12.97 -19.70
N GLY A 113 11.29 -13.74 -19.76
CA GLY A 113 11.98 -14.09 -20.98
C GLY A 113 12.86 -12.97 -21.55
N ARG A 114 13.34 -12.07 -20.71
CA ARG A 114 14.25 -10.97 -21.06
C ARG A 114 15.58 -11.04 -20.29
N PRO A 115 16.31 -12.19 -20.35
CA PRO A 115 17.60 -12.31 -19.67
C PRO A 115 18.63 -11.29 -20.18
N ASP A 116 18.45 -10.76 -21.41
CA ASP A 116 19.24 -9.68 -21.99
C ASP A 116 19.18 -8.42 -21.09
N LEU A 117 18.02 -8.03 -20.60
CA LEU A 117 17.84 -6.91 -19.68
C LEU A 117 18.41 -7.24 -18.29
N GLY A 118 18.23 -8.47 -17.83
CA GLY A 118 18.76 -8.94 -16.54
C GLY A 118 20.29 -8.97 -16.47
N ALA A 119 20.96 -9.10 -17.60
CA ALA A 119 22.42 -9.14 -17.74
C ALA A 119 23.03 -7.79 -18.19
N ALA A 120 22.21 -6.80 -18.54
CA ALA A 120 22.71 -5.51 -19.04
C ALA A 120 23.48 -4.74 -17.93
N PRO A 121 24.73 -4.34 -18.18
CA PRO A 121 25.55 -3.69 -17.15
C PRO A 121 24.98 -2.37 -16.64
N ASP A 122 24.32 -1.61 -17.52
CA ASP A 122 23.66 -0.34 -17.22
C ASP A 122 22.35 -0.49 -16.42
N LEU A 123 21.84 -1.72 -16.26
CA LEU A 123 20.67 -2.05 -15.43
C LEU A 123 21.06 -2.76 -14.11
N ALA A 124 22.34 -2.84 -13.81
CA ALA A 124 22.84 -3.55 -12.64
C ALA A 124 22.38 -2.93 -11.32
N ASP A 125 22.14 -1.63 -11.30
CA ASP A 125 21.68 -0.88 -10.13
C ASP A 125 20.35 -0.16 -10.38
N ASN A 126 19.76 0.39 -9.31
CA ASN A 126 18.49 1.09 -9.39
C ASN A 126 18.56 2.37 -10.26
N ALA A 127 19.68 3.09 -10.27
CA ALA A 127 19.79 4.33 -11.04
C ALA A 127 19.69 4.06 -12.55
N GLY A 128 20.36 3.04 -13.03
CA GLY A 128 20.26 2.59 -14.42
C GLY A 128 18.85 2.12 -14.78
N ARG A 129 18.20 1.37 -13.87
CA ARG A 129 16.82 0.91 -14.08
C ARG A 129 15.82 2.07 -14.13
N VAL A 130 15.97 3.07 -13.27
CA VAL A 130 15.15 4.30 -13.30
C VAL A 130 15.32 5.04 -14.63
N ALA A 131 16.54 5.15 -15.15
CA ALA A 131 16.80 5.79 -16.44
C ALA A 131 16.12 5.08 -17.62
N ARG A 132 15.87 3.77 -17.51
CA ARG A 132 15.21 2.95 -18.56
C ARG A 132 13.86 2.38 -18.10
N VAL A 133 13.19 3.03 -17.15
CA VAL A 133 11.95 2.52 -16.53
C VAL A 133 10.85 2.24 -17.55
N GLN A 134 10.70 3.09 -18.57
CA GLN A 134 9.67 2.92 -19.62
C GLN A 134 9.86 1.62 -20.42
N GLU A 135 11.11 1.27 -20.74
CA GLU A 135 11.42 0.03 -21.44
C GLU A 135 11.14 -1.20 -20.55
N LEU A 136 11.52 -1.12 -19.28
CA LEU A 136 11.28 -2.19 -18.31
C LEU A 136 9.78 -2.40 -18.08
N ASP A 137 9.03 -1.32 -17.91
CA ASP A 137 7.58 -1.37 -17.73
C ASP A 137 6.87 -1.91 -18.97
N ALA A 138 7.31 -1.52 -20.17
CA ALA A 138 6.78 -2.06 -21.42
C ALA A 138 7.03 -3.58 -21.55
N ALA A 139 8.23 -4.05 -21.21
CA ALA A 139 8.56 -5.48 -21.27
C ALA A 139 7.73 -6.31 -20.26
N ILE A 140 7.61 -5.84 -19.00
CA ILE A 140 6.81 -6.52 -17.98
C ILE A 140 5.33 -6.49 -18.35
N GLY A 141 4.81 -5.33 -18.77
CA GLY A 141 3.42 -5.18 -19.17
C GLY A 141 3.04 -6.05 -20.38
N ALA A 142 3.90 -6.15 -21.40
CA ALA A 142 3.67 -7.03 -22.55
C ALA A 142 3.61 -8.52 -22.16
N TRP A 143 4.45 -8.92 -21.18
CA TRP A 143 4.46 -10.29 -20.67
C TRP A 143 3.22 -10.60 -19.81
N SER A 144 2.84 -9.68 -18.90
CA SER A 144 1.71 -9.88 -17.99
C SER A 144 0.36 -9.81 -18.70
N ALA A 145 0.20 -8.94 -19.69
CA ALA A 145 -1.04 -8.79 -20.46
C ALA A 145 -1.48 -10.06 -21.22
N GLN A 146 -0.57 -11.01 -21.44
CA GLN A 146 -0.86 -12.29 -22.09
C GLN A 146 -1.24 -13.40 -21.10
N ARG A 147 -1.39 -13.09 -19.81
CA ARG A 147 -1.58 -14.04 -18.72
C ARG A 147 -2.70 -13.58 -17.79
N THR A 148 -3.32 -14.55 -17.11
CA THR A 148 -4.20 -14.22 -16.00
C THR A 148 -3.38 -13.76 -14.79
N VAL A 149 -4.02 -13.04 -13.86
CA VAL A 149 -3.42 -12.62 -12.58
C VAL A 149 -2.78 -13.83 -11.87
N GLN A 150 -3.49 -14.96 -11.80
CA GLN A 150 -2.99 -16.14 -11.11
C GLN A 150 -1.73 -16.71 -11.79
N GLN A 151 -1.70 -16.78 -13.11
CA GLN A 151 -0.52 -17.24 -13.87
C GLN A 151 0.70 -16.34 -13.63
N VAL A 152 0.50 -15.03 -13.55
CA VAL A 152 1.57 -14.08 -13.23
C VAL A 152 2.05 -14.28 -11.79
N LEU A 153 1.15 -14.38 -10.83
CA LEU A 153 1.51 -14.58 -9.43
C LEU A 153 2.25 -15.89 -9.19
N ASP A 154 1.82 -16.97 -9.83
CA ASP A 154 2.50 -18.27 -9.73
C ASP A 154 3.92 -18.22 -10.32
N ALA A 155 4.08 -17.64 -11.50
CA ALA A 155 5.38 -17.50 -12.15
C ALA A 155 6.35 -16.65 -11.32
N LEU A 156 5.90 -15.49 -10.85
CA LEU A 156 6.71 -14.56 -10.04
C LEU A 156 6.98 -15.12 -8.64
N GLY A 157 6.00 -15.81 -8.03
CA GLY A 157 6.16 -16.48 -6.74
C GLY A 157 7.22 -17.58 -6.79
N ASN A 158 7.20 -18.44 -7.82
CA ASN A 158 8.22 -19.47 -8.04
C ASN A 158 9.62 -18.87 -8.22
N ALA A 159 9.72 -17.71 -8.86
CA ALA A 159 10.96 -16.95 -9.02
C ALA A 159 11.33 -16.12 -7.79
N ARG A 160 10.52 -16.11 -6.74
CA ARG A 160 10.69 -15.27 -5.54
C ARG A 160 10.81 -13.77 -5.89
N VAL A 161 9.96 -13.33 -6.80
CA VAL A 161 9.78 -11.92 -7.13
C VAL A 161 8.50 -11.43 -6.43
N PRO A 162 8.58 -10.40 -5.58
CA PRO A 162 7.41 -9.85 -4.91
C PRO A 162 6.39 -9.32 -5.90
N ALA A 163 5.19 -9.86 -5.83
CA ALA A 163 4.04 -9.43 -6.62
C ALA A 163 2.75 -9.64 -5.83
N GLY A 164 1.73 -8.86 -6.14
CA GLY A 164 0.42 -8.96 -5.51
C GLY A 164 -0.70 -8.56 -6.47
N LYS A 165 -1.88 -9.19 -6.32
CA LYS A 165 -3.09 -8.79 -7.03
C LYS A 165 -3.58 -7.44 -6.53
N VAL A 166 -4.07 -6.58 -7.41
CA VAL A 166 -4.87 -5.42 -7.03
C VAL A 166 -6.28 -5.90 -6.70
N TYR A 167 -6.63 -5.89 -5.41
CA TYR A 167 -7.86 -6.49 -4.90
C TYR A 167 -9.07 -5.57 -5.07
N THR A 168 -10.20 -6.15 -5.46
CA THR A 168 -11.53 -5.58 -5.30
C THR A 168 -12.12 -5.96 -3.93
N ALA A 169 -13.23 -5.33 -3.54
CA ALA A 169 -13.95 -5.72 -2.32
C ALA A 169 -14.42 -7.20 -2.35
N LYS A 170 -14.78 -7.72 -3.54
CA LYS A 170 -15.13 -9.12 -3.73
C LYS A 170 -13.92 -10.03 -3.45
N ASP A 171 -12.76 -9.69 -4.00
CA ASP A 171 -11.54 -10.46 -3.78
C ASP A 171 -11.21 -10.55 -2.29
N ILE A 172 -11.30 -9.43 -1.56
CA ILE A 172 -11.07 -9.41 -0.10
C ILE A 172 -12.07 -10.31 0.63
N ALA A 173 -13.36 -10.22 0.28
CA ALA A 173 -14.42 -11.00 0.93
C ALA A 173 -14.28 -12.52 0.70
N GLU A 174 -13.72 -12.92 -0.42
CA GLU A 174 -13.53 -14.32 -0.81
C GLU A 174 -12.15 -14.88 -0.42
N ASP A 175 -11.17 -14.03 -0.08
CA ASP A 175 -9.80 -14.42 0.19
C ASP A 175 -9.69 -15.23 1.51
N PRO A 176 -9.15 -16.46 1.47
CA PRO A 176 -9.00 -17.31 2.65
C PRO A 176 -8.02 -16.73 3.68
N HIS A 177 -7.05 -15.91 3.27
CA HIS A 177 -6.09 -15.28 4.18
C HIS A 177 -6.77 -14.25 5.08
N TYR A 178 -7.66 -13.38 4.51
CA TYR A 178 -8.44 -12.44 5.31
C TYR A 178 -9.34 -13.14 6.32
N ARG A 179 -9.92 -14.29 5.95
CA ARG A 179 -10.72 -15.12 6.86
C ARG A 179 -9.86 -15.75 7.96
N ALA A 180 -8.74 -16.37 7.59
CA ALA A 180 -7.80 -16.98 8.55
C ALA A 180 -7.20 -15.96 9.53
N ARG A 181 -7.21 -14.68 9.16
CA ARG A 181 -6.76 -13.56 10.00
C ARG A 181 -7.90 -12.90 10.77
N ASP A 182 -9.12 -13.43 10.74
CA ASP A 182 -10.32 -12.82 11.36
C ASP A 182 -10.51 -11.36 10.95
N MET A 183 -10.24 -11.05 9.67
CA MET A 183 -10.42 -9.71 9.14
C MET A 183 -11.80 -9.47 8.54
N LEU A 184 -12.65 -10.48 8.52
CA LEU A 184 -14.04 -10.41 8.08
C LEU A 184 -14.94 -10.89 9.22
N LEU A 185 -15.55 -9.95 9.92
CA LEU A 185 -16.44 -10.22 11.05
C LEU A 185 -17.89 -9.97 10.65
N SER A 186 -18.80 -10.88 11.02
CA SER A 186 -20.23 -10.69 10.85
C SER A 186 -20.80 -9.86 12.00
N GLN A 187 -21.50 -8.79 11.66
CA GLN A 187 -22.21 -7.94 12.61
C GLN A 187 -23.69 -7.82 12.22
N THR A 188 -24.57 -7.93 13.18
CA THR A 188 -25.99 -7.65 12.96
C THR A 188 -26.28 -6.21 13.35
N THR A 189 -26.82 -5.45 12.40
CA THR A 189 -27.28 -4.08 12.64
C THR A 189 -28.50 -4.08 13.57
N ARG A 190 -28.86 -2.94 14.12
CA ARG A 190 -30.05 -2.82 14.97
C ARG A 190 -31.35 -3.14 14.24
N ASP A 191 -31.37 -2.95 12.91
CA ASP A 191 -32.50 -3.29 12.06
C ASP A 191 -32.57 -4.79 11.67
N GLY A 192 -31.71 -5.64 12.28
CA GLY A 192 -31.68 -7.07 12.05
C GLY A 192 -30.97 -7.53 10.79
N PHE A 193 -30.27 -6.63 10.11
CA PHE A 193 -29.56 -6.91 8.89
C PHE A 193 -28.09 -7.31 9.19
N THR A 194 -27.61 -8.39 8.60
CA THR A 194 -26.24 -8.88 8.83
C THR A 194 -25.29 -8.39 7.72
N VAL A 195 -24.17 -7.78 8.14
CA VAL A 195 -23.12 -7.29 7.26
C VAL A 195 -21.75 -7.85 7.69
N GLN A 196 -20.84 -7.96 6.74
CA GLN A 196 -19.43 -8.17 7.05
C GLN A 196 -18.74 -6.83 7.27
N VAL A 197 -17.96 -6.75 8.34
CA VAL A 197 -17.16 -5.57 8.69
C VAL A 197 -15.70 -5.95 8.86
N PRO A 198 -14.76 -4.99 8.68
CA PRO A 198 -13.35 -5.25 8.92
C PRO A 198 -13.09 -5.72 10.34
N GLY A 199 -12.17 -6.68 10.48
CA GLY A 199 -11.68 -7.14 11.77
C GLY A 199 -10.85 -6.09 12.50
N ILE A 200 -10.55 -6.36 13.77
CA ILE A 200 -9.83 -5.43 14.64
C ILE A 200 -8.33 -5.58 14.45
N VAL A 201 -7.66 -4.45 14.30
CA VAL A 201 -6.20 -4.33 14.27
C VAL A 201 -5.75 -3.20 15.23
N PRO A 202 -4.57 -3.37 15.89
CA PRO A 202 -3.72 -4.55 15.94
C PRO A 202 -4.34 -5.71 16.73
N LYS A 203 -3.86 -6.94 16.49
CA LYS A 203 -4.27 -8.12 17.27
C LYS A 203 -3.38 -8.24 18.51
N LEU A 204 -3.97 -8.03 19.68
CA LEU A 204 -3.28 -8.14 20.98
C LEU A 204 -3.53 -9.52 21.59
N SER A 205 -2.47 -10.25 21.92
CA SER A 205 -2.58 -11.63 22.43
C SER A 205 -3.19 -11.72 23.83
N ALA A 206 -2.89 -10.75 24.70
CA ALA A 206 -3.38 -10.75 26.09
C ALA A 206 -4.70 -9.98 26.27
N THR A 207 -4.96 -8.99 25.42
CA THR A 207 -6.14 -8.12 25.49
C THR A 207 -6.76 -7.94 24.11
N PRO A 208 -7.32 -9.00 23.52
CA PRO A 208 -7.89 -8.94 22.19
C PRO A 208 -9.04 -7.93 22.12
N GLY A 209 -9.08 -7.18 21.02
CA GLY A 209 -10.16 -6.23 20.77
C GLY A 209 -11.48 -6.97 20.50
N THR A 210 -12.59 -6.36 20.91
CA THR A 210 -13.94 -6.87 20.65
C THR A 210 -14.87 -5.77 20.17
N ILE A 211 -15.82 -6.10 19.28
CA ILE A 211 -16.89 -5.20 18.89
C ILE A 211 -18.06 -5.42 19.87
N ARG A 212 -18.36 -4.41 20.68
CA ARG A 212 -19.37 -4.51 21.74
C ARG A 212 -20.79 -4.18 21.25
N SER A 213 -20.92 -3.36 20.23
CA SER A 213 -22.20 -2.95 19.68
C SER A 213 -22.08 -2.56 18.22
N SER A 214 -23.17 -2.65 17.48
CA SER A 214 -23.30 -2.03 16.15
C SER A 214 -23.34 -0.50 16.28
N ALA A 215 -23.24 0.20 15.14
CA ALA A 215 -23.40 1.66 15.12
C ALA A 215 -24.75 2.11 15.73
N PRO A 216 -24.81 3.30 16.35
CA PRO A 216 -26.05 3.87 16.82
C PRO A 216 -26.99 4.21 15.65
N HIS A 217 -28.29 4.31 15.91
CA HIS A 217 -29.22 4.94 14.96
C HIS A 217 -28.86 6.42 14.78
N LEU A 218 -29.25 7.00 13.67
CA LEU A 218 -29.24 8.43 13.50
C LEU A 218 -30.22 9.01 14.54
N GLY A 219 -29.75 9.91 15.38
CA GLY A 219 -30.50 10.54 16.46
C GLY A 219 -31.40 11.64 15.97
#